data_f233b21b0c322ceb621aaf89dc7e9987
#
_entry.id   f233b21b0c322ceb621aaf89dc7e9987
#
_cell.length_a   1.000
_cell.length_b   1.000
_cell.length_c   1.000
_cell.angle_alpha   90.00
_cell.angle_beta   90.00
_cell.angle_gamma   90.00
#
_symmetry.space_group_name_H-M   'P 1'
#
loop_
_entity.id
_entity.type
_entity.pdbx_description
1 polymer ?
#
loop_
_entity_poly.entity_id
_entity_poly.type
_entity_poly.pdbx_seq_one_letter_code
_entity_poly.pdbx_strand_id
1 'polypeptide(L)'
;MTRFIFAFFLAASLSTQAVAADLAELSDDDRAAFRDEVRAYLLENPEVIMEAIQVLKDRDAQTEAQNDVALVQDNKDALFNSATDWVGGNKNGDITVIEFMDYRCGYCKKANAEVAELIKSDGNIRFILKEYPILGEQSDLASRFAIAVHQIGGDAAYASVHETLMVMRADITAPALDRIATDLGLDPTAINARMETPEVAAVIATNRALGAAMQVNGTPTFVVQGTLLRGYVPLESMREIVAEERKG
;
A
#
# COMPACT_ATOMS: atom_id res chain seq x y z
N MET A 1 -25.09 -88.59 -19.74
CA MET A 1 -25.44 -88.33 -18.34
C MET A 1 -24.21 -87.73 -17.67
N THR A 2 -24.10 -86.37 -17.64
CA THR A 2 -22.97 -85.70 -17.03
C THR A 2 -23.50 -84.63 -16.08
N ARG A 3 -23.30 -84.84 -14.79
CA ARG A 3 -23.76 -83.94 -13.69
C ARG A 3 -22.71 -82.83 -13.54
N PHE A 4 -23.15 -81.57 -13.73
CA PHE A 4 -22.41 -80.36 -13.38
C PHE A 4 -22.70 -80.01 -11.91
N ILE A 5 -21.66 -79.97 -11.09
CA ILE A 5 -21.72 -79.48 -9.72
C ILE A 5 -21.31 -78.00 -9.77
N PHE A 6 -22.26 -77.11 -9.44
CA PHE A 6 -22.00 -75.66 -9.25
C PHE A 6 -21.50 -75.43 -7.81
N ALA A 7 -20.26 -75.08 -7.66
CA ALA A 7 -19.71 -74.61 -6.36
C ALA A 7 -20.00 -73.09 -6.20
N PHE A 8 -20.77 -72.76 -5.19
CA PHE A 8 -21.11 -71.37 -4.83
C PHE A 8 -20.00 -70.88 -3.89
N PHE A 9 -19.14 -69.99 -4.39
CA PHE A 9 -18.18 -69.25 -3.59
C PHE A 9 -18.89 -68.04 -2.94
N LEU A 10 -19.13 -68.08 -1.62
CA LEU A 10 -19.63 -66.98 -0.82
C LEU A 10 -18.44 -66.10 -0.45
N ALA A 11 -18.24 -64.99 -1.18
CA ALA A 11 -17.27 -64.00 -0.81
C ALA A 11 -17.80 -63.14 0.34
N ALA A 12 -17.28 -63.35 1.53
CA ALA A 12 -17.55 -62.48 2.69
C ALA A 12 -16.77 -61.18 2.55
N SER A 13 -17.44 -60.11 2.19
CA SER A 13 -16.90 -58.74 2.16
C SER A 13 -16.81 -58.25 3.60
N LEU A 14 -15.60 -58.26 4.20
CA LEU A 14 -15.34 -57.50 5.43
C LEU A 14 -15.32 -56.02 5.12
N SER A 15 -16.44 -55.34 5.40
CA SER A 15 -16.48 -53.88 5.42
C SER A 15 -15.78 -53.42 6.70
N THR A 16 -14.56 -52.95 6.59
CA THR A 16 -13.88 -52.18 7.64
C THR A 16 -14.56 -50.80 7.71
N GLN A 17 -15.50 -50.67 8.65
CA GLN A 17 -15.98 -49.35 9.03
C GLN A 17 -14.85 -48.64 9.79
N ALA A 18 -14.28 -47.58 9.16
CA ALA A 18 -13.44 -46.64 9.88
C ALA A 18 -14.33 -45.91 10.89
N VAL A 19 -14.22 -46.25 12.15
CA VAL A 19 -14.86 -45.52 13.26
C VAL A 19 -14.05 -44.22 13.38
N ALA A 20 -14.56 -43.13 12.86
CA ALA A 20 -14.10 -41.79 13.21
C ALA A 20 -14.42 -41.63 14.72
N ALA A 21 -13.40 -41.58 15.56
CA ALA A 21 -13.59 -41.29 16.98
C ALA A 21 -14.23 -39.93 17.13
N ASP A 22 -15.45 -39.89 17.66
CA ASP A 22 -16.13 -38.63 17.97
C ASP A 22 -15.46 -38.03 19.21
N LEU A 23 -14.67 -36.99 19.02
CA LEU A 23 -13.96 -36.27 20.11
C LEU A 23 -14.93 -35.71 21.17
N ALA A 24 -16.22 -35.61 20.85
CA ALA A 24 -17.25 -35.16 21.80
C ALA A 24 -17.61 -36.24 22.84
N GLU A 25 -17.38 -37.53 22.52
CA GLU A 25 -17.71 -38.68 23.40
C GLU A 25 -16.53 -39.20 24.22
N LEU A 26 -15.36 -38.52 24.20
CA LEU A 26 -14.21 -38.94 25.00
C LEU A 26 -14.50 -38.80 26.49
N SER A 27 -14.12 -39.82 27.28
CA SER A 27 -14.09 -39.73 28.74
C SER A 27 -13.11 -38.64 29.22
N ASP A 28 -13.25 -38.19 30.45
CA ASP A 28 -12.32 -37.22 31.04
C ASP A 28 -10.88 -37.70 31.04
N ASP A 29 -10.65 -38.98 31.28
CA ASP A 29 -9.32 -39.60 31.27
C ASP A 29 -8.73 -39.68 29.84
N ASP A 30 -9.52 -40.08 28.84
CA ASP A 30 -9.08 -40.10 27.44
C ASP A 30 -8.75 -38.68 26.94
N ARG A 31 -9.54 -37.73 27.38
CA ARG A 31 -9.31 -36.29 27.05
C ARG A 31 -8.04 -35.74 27.70
N ALA A 32 -7.72 -36.19 28.92
CA ALA A 32 -6.46 -35.83 29.58
C ALA A 32 -5.27 -36.46 28.85
N ALA A 33 -5.33 -37.76 28.54
CA ALA A 33 -4.29 -38.46 27.80
C ALA A 33 -4.04 -37.81 26.40
N PHE A 34 -5.10 -37.44 25.68
CA PHE A 34 -4.97 -36.75 24.39
C PHE A 34 -4.26 -35.40 24.52
N ARG A 35 -4.59 -34.61 25.56
CA ARG A 35 -3.92 -33.33 25.82
C ARG A 35 -2.44 -33.48 26.13
N ASP A 36 -2.09 -34.52 26.91
CA ASP A 36 -0.71 -34.83 27.28
C ASP A 36 0.08 -35.26 26.04
N GLU A 37 -0.50 -36.05 25.15
CA GLU A 37 0.11 -36.48 23.88
C GLU A 37 0.33 -35.29 22.95
N VAL A 38 -0.69 -34.41 22.75
CA VAL A 38 -0.55 -33.20 21.96
C VAL A 38 0.55 -32.28 22.52
N ARG A 39 0.61 -32.16 23.87
CA ARG A 39 1.66 -31.38 24.53
C ARG A 39 3.05 -31.97 24.29
N ALA A 40 3.19 -33.31 24.46
CA ALA A 40 4.45 -33.99 24.22
C ALA A 40 4.92 -33.81 22.77
N TYR A 41 4.03 -34.03 21.80
CA TYR A 41 4.30 -33.87 20.39
C TYR A 41 4.79 -32.46 20.06
N LEU A 42 4.11 -31.41 20.56
CA LEU A 42 4.50 -30.02 20.32
C LEU A 42 5.82 -29.64 21.01
N LEU A 43 6.18 -30.28 22.13
CA LEU A 43 7.47 -30.05 22.79
C LEU A 43 8.62 -30.83 22.13
N GLU A 44 8.33 -31.96 21.50
CA GLU A 44 9.29 -32.71 20.69
C GLU A 44 9.48 -32.13 19.31
N ASN A 45 8.43 -31.47 18.76
CA ASN A 45 8.42 -30.89 17.42
C ASN A 45 7.98 -29.40 17.47
N PRO A 46 8.74 -28.51 18.13
CA PRO A 46 8.35 -27.10 18.31
C PRO A 46 8.26 -26.32 17.01
N GLU A 47 8.90 -26.79 15.94
CA GLU A 47 8.82 -26.23 14.59
C GLU A 47 7.39 -26.21 14.03
N VAL A 48 6.51 -27.13 14.42
CA VAL A 48 5.10 -27.18 14.00
C VAL A 48 4.36 -25.90 14.39
N ILE A 49 4.69 -25.30 15.53
CA ILE A 49 4.12 -24.00 15.93
C ILE A 49 4.60 -22.90 14.96
N MET A 50 5.87 -22.91 14.58
CA MET A 50 6.41 -21.93 13.64
C MET A 50 5.81 -22.09 12.24
N GLU A 51 5.60 -23.32 11.79
CA GLU A 51 4.92 -23.63 10.53
C GLU A 51 3.47 -23.12 10.54
N ALA A 52 2.73 -23.36 11.63
CA ALA A 52 1.37 -22.88 11.79
C ALA A 52 1.31 -21.33 11.78
N ILE A 53 2.25 -20.67 12.44
CA ILE A 53 2.38 -19.20 12.41
C ILE A 53 2.67 -18.71 10.98
N GLN A 54 3.54 -19.40 10.24
CA GLN A 54 3.82 -19.01 8.85
C GLN A 54 2.58 -19.15 7.97
N VAL A 55 1.84 -20.24 8.08
CA VAL A 55 0.57 -20.43 7.36
C VAL A 55 -0.44 -19.32 7.66
N LEU A 56 -0.54 -18.87 8.92
CA LEU A 56 -1.41 -17.75 9.29
C LEU A 56 -0.93 -16.44 8.64
N LYS A 57 0.36 -16.15 8.71
CA LYS A 57 0.95 -14.95 8.06
C LYS A 57 0.70 -14.93 6.55
N ASP A 58 0.86 -16.07 5.88
CA ASP A 58 0.65 -16.17 4.44
C ASP A 58 -0.83 -15.94 4.08
N ARG A 59 -1.77 -16.46 4.88
CA ARG A 59 -3.21 -16.21 4.71
C ARG A 59 -3.56 -14.74 4.95
N ASP A 60 -3.01 -14.13 6.00
CA ASP A 60 -3.25 -12.73 6.32
C ASP A 60 -2.71 -11.83 5.21
N ALA A 61 -1.47 -12.08 4.74
CA ALA A 61 -0.87 -11.36 3.62
C ALA A 61 -1.69 -11.49 2.32
N GLN A 62 -2.20 -12.71 2.04
CA GLN A 62 -3.05 -12.93 0.87
C GLN A 62 -4.38 -12.17 0.97
N THR A 63 -4.99 -12.17 2.16
CA THR A 63 -6.23 -11.43 2.43
C THR A 63 -6.00 -9.92 2.30
N GLU A 64 -4.89 -9.41 2.85
CA GLU A 64 -4.50 -8.00 2.74
C GLU A 64 -4.30 -7.61 1.26
N ALA A 65 -3.57 -8.41 0.49
CA ALA A 65 -3.36 -8.14 -0.94
C ALA A 65 -4.68 -8.10 -1.73
N GLN A 66 -5.63 -9.00 -1.44
CA GLN A 66 -6.95 -8.97 -2.07
C GLN A 66 -7.75 -7.72 -1.69
N ASN A 67 -7.71 -7.33 -0.42
CA ASN A 67 -8.35 -6.10 0.06
C ASN A 67 -7.72 -4.86 -0.59
N ASP A 68 -6.40 -4.82 -0.75
CA ASP A 68 -5.69 -3.70 -1.37
C ASP A 68 -6.09 -3.51 -2.83
N VAL A 69 -6.22 -4.59 -3.59
CA VAL A 69 -6.76 -4.53 -4.97
C VAL A 69 -8.17 -3.94 -4.98
N ALA A 70 -9.03 -4.36 -4.06
CA ALA A 70 -10.39 -3.81 -3.96
C ALA A 70 -10.36 -2.31 -3.61
N LEU A 71 -9.54 -1.90 -2.64
CA LEU A 71 -9.36 -0.49 -2.27
C LEU A 71 -8.95 0.37 -3.46
N VAL A 72 -7.99 -0.08 -4.28
CA VAL A 72 -7.55 0.64 -5.48
C VAL A 72 -8.69 0.72 -6.51
N GLN A 73 -9.41 -0.35 -6.76
CA GLN A 73 -10.51 -0.37 -7.73
C GLN A 73 -11.68 0.52 -7.32
N ASP A 74 -12.09 0.46 -6.06
CA ASP A 74 -13.20 1.24 -5.52
C ASP A 74 -12.90 2.76 -5.52
N ASN A 75 -11.63 3.15 -5.43
CA ASN A 75 -11.18 4.54 -5.41
C ASN A 75 -10.51 4.98 -6.71
N LYS A 76 -10.65 4.21 -7.80
CA LYS A 76 -9.92 4.42 -9.05
C LYS A 76 -10.01 5.85 -9.60
N ASP A 77 -11.20 6.43 -9.65
CA ASP A 77 -11.39 7.76 -10.20
C ASP A 77 -10.68 8.84 -9.36
N ALA A 78 -10.79 8.76 -8.04
CA ALA A 78 -10.11 9.69 -7.13
C ALA A 78 -8.58 9.52 -7.14
N LEU A 79 -8.09 8.31 -7.36
CA LEU A 79 -6.67 8.02 -7.47
C LEU A 79 -6.06 8.56 -8.78
N PHE A 80 -6.67 8.23 -9.92
CA PHE A 80 -6.05 8.40 -11.23
C PHE A 80 -6.53 9.63 -12.00
N ASN A 81 -7.74 10.16 -11.71
CA ASN A 81 -8.42 11.14 -12.55
C ASN A 81 -8.74 12.45 -11.83
N SER A 82 -8.17 12.72 -10.65
CA SER A 82 -8.37 13.98 -9.95
C SER A 82 -7.78 15.15 -10.75
N ALA A 83 -8.59 16.18 -10.97
CA ALA A 83 -8.17 17.38 -11.70
C ALA A 83 -7.30 18.34 -10.86
N THR A 84 -7.17 18.09 -9.56
CA THR A 84 -6.43 18.96 -8.64
C THR A 84 -5.02 18.48 -8.33
N ASP A 85 -4.69 17.26 -8.77
CA ASP A 85 -3.37 16.69 -8.52
C ASP A 85 -2.33 17.18 -9.52
N TRP A 86 -1.11 17.29 -9.06
CA TRP A 86 0.01 17.46 -9.96
C TRP A 86 0.37 16.15 -10.63
N VAL A 87 0.62 16.21 -11.94
CA VAL A 87 1.01 15.06 -12.75
C VAL A 87 2.34 15.34 -13.43
N GLY A 88 3.35 14.57 -13.04
CA GLY A 88 4.70 14.60 -13.62
C GLY A 88 5.03 13.37 -14.47
N GLY A 89 6.29 13.25 -14.83
CA GLY A 89 6.78 12.19 -15.70
C GLY A 89 6.19 12.28 -17.10
N ASN A 90 5.92 11.12 -17.71
CA ASN A 90 5.21 11.03 -18.98
C ASN A 90 3.70 11.02 -18.72
N LYS A 91 3.00 12.11 -19.02
CA LYS A 91 1.53 12.21 -18.80
C LYS A 91 0.73 11.14 -19.57
N ASN A 92 1.32 10.57 -20.62
CA ASN A 92 0.76 9.47 -21.42
C ASN A 92 1.47 8.14 -21.16
N GLY A 93 2.17 8.01 -20.03
CA GLY A 93 2.87 6.79 -19.64
C GLY A 93 1.92 5.60 -19.51
N ASP A 94 2.44 4.40 -19.79
CA ASP A 94 1.70 3.15 -19.71
C ASP A 94 1.50 2.67 -18.27
N ILE A 95 2.40 3.06 -17.36
CA ILE A 95 2.28 2.82 -15.93
C ILE A 95 2.01 4.13 -15.19
N THR A 96 1.06 4.10 -14.26
CA THR A 96 0.84 5.22 -13.33
C THR A 96 1.36 4.86 -11.95
N VAL A 97 2.21 5.72 -11.41
CA VAL A 97 2.67 5.68 -10.02
C VAL A 97 2.06 6.87 -9.28
N ILE A 98 1.40 6.61 -8.17
CA ILE A 98 0.81 7.62 -7.29
C ILE A 98 1.56 7.58 -5.97
N GLU A 99 1.89 8.74 -5.40
CA GLU A 99 2.49 8.84 -4.06
C GLU A 99 1.65 9.72 -3.15
N PHE A 100 1.21 9.18 -2.00
CA PHE A 100 0.74 9.97 -0.87
C PHE A 100 1.96 10.38 -0.05
N MET A 101 2.26 11.68 -0.02
CA MET A 101 3.50 12.18 0.53
C MET A 101 3.29 13.31 1.55
N ASP A 102 4.33 13.52 2.36
CA ASP A 102 4.39 14.59 3.36
C ASP A 102 5.80 15.19 3.38
N TYR A 103 5.92 16.50 3.30
CA TYR A 103 7.21 17.23 3.25
C TYR A 103 8.05 17.12 4.54
N ARG A 104 7.45 16.72 5.67
CA ARG A 104 8.17 16.47 6.92
C ARG A 104 8.55 15.00 7.10
N CYS A 105 8.07 14.13 6.25
CA CYS A 105 8.38 12.71 6.30
C CYS A 105 9.80 12.41 5.80
N GLY A 106 10.64 11.88 6.69
CA GLY A 106 12.02 11.51 6.34
C GLY A 106 12.10 10.42 5.27
N TYR A 107 11.14 9.49 5.26
CA TYR A 107 11.07 8.44 4.24
C TYR A 107 10.58 8.95 2.88
N CYS A 108 9.67 9.96 2.82
CA CYS A 108 9.33 10.63 1.57
C CYS A 108 10.55 11.35 0.99
N LYS A 109 11.29 12.07 1.82
CA LYS A 109 12.55 12.73 1.41
C LYS A 109 13.59 11.74 0.89
N LYS A 110 13.69 10.55 1.51
CA LYS A 110 14.55 9.47 1.04
C LYS A 110 14.06 8.92 -0.31
N ALA A 111 12.77 8.69 -0.44
CA ALA A 111 12.16 8.14 -1.65
C ALA A 111 12.26 9.08 -2.85
N ASN A 112 12.20 10.41 -2.63
CA ASN A 112 12.10 11.42 -3.69
C ASN A 112 13.17 11.27 -4.79
N ALA A 113 14.45 11.12 -4.41
CA ALA A 113 15.53 10.96 -5.38
C ALA A 113 15.43 9.63 -6.15
N GLU A 114 14.98 8.57 -5.48
CA GLU A 114 14.84 7.24 -6.09
C GLU A 114 13.63 7.19 -7.03
N VAL A 115 12.52 7.83 -6.66
CA VAL A 115 11.33 7.96 -7.52
C VAL A 115 11.65 8.83 -8.74
N ALA A 116 12.38 9.93 -8.57
CA ALA A 116 12.83 10.75 -9.70
C ALA A 116 13.71 9.96 -10.67
N GLU A 117 14.63 9.13 -10.15
CA GLU A 117 15.46 8.25 -10.97
C GLU A 117 14.65 7.15 -11.66
N LEU A 118 13.66 6.55 -10.98
CA LEU A 118 12.74 5.59 -11.56
C LEU A 118 12.01 6.20 -12.78
N ILE A 119 11.39 7.35 -12.58
CA ILE A 119 10.62 8.05 -13.63
C ILE A 119 11.51 8.41 -14.82
N LYS A 120 12.71 8.92 -14.54
CA LYS A 120 13.66 9.35 -15.57
C LYS A 120 14.22 8.17 -16.35
N SER A 121 14.61 7.10 -15.67
CA SER A 121 15.23 5.93 -16.32
C SER A 121 14.23 5.06 -17.09
N ASP A 122 12.97 4.99 -16.65
CA ASP A 122 11.89 4.28 -17.34
C ASP A 122 11.35 5.07 -18.54
N GLY A 123 11.09 6.38 -18.37
CA GLY A 123 10.61 7.30 -19.41
C GLY A 123 9.15 7.13 -19.82
N ASN A 124 8.44 6.13 -19.30
CA ASN A 124 7.05 5.84 -19.65
C ASN A 124 6.11 5.73 -18.43
N ILE A 125 6.51 6.34 -17.31
CA ILE A 125 5.73 6.42 -16.09
C ILE A 125 5.00 7.76 -16.01
N ARG A 126 3.68 7.71 -15.76
CA ARG A 126 2.85 8.82 -15.32
C ARG A 126 2.91 8.89 -13.80
N PHE A 127 3.36 10.01 -13.24
CA PHE A 127 3.54 10.18 -11.80
C PHE A 127 2.54 11.17 -11.23
N ILE A 128 1.79 10.80 -10.20
CA ILE A 128 0.80 11.64 -9.53
C ILE A 128 1.21 11.84 -8.07
N LEU A 129 1.25 13.09 -7.62
CA LEU A 129 1.48 13.42 -6.22
C LEU A 129 0.18 13.78 -5.51
N LYS A 130 -0.07 13.12 -4.39
CA LYS A 130 -1.15 13.41 -3.45
C LYS A 130 -0.58 14.12 -2.23
N GLU A 131 -0.84 15.40 -2.11
CA GLU A 131 -0.49 16.18 -0.91
C GLU A 131 -1.24 15.60 0.30
N TYR A 132 -0.49 14.93 1.20
CA TYR A 132 -1.05 14.18 2.32
C TYR A 132 -0.39 14.56 3.65
N PRO A 133 -0.58 15.82 4.11
CA PRO A 133 0.07 16.33 5.31
C PRO A 133 -0.55 15.71 6.57
N ILE A 134 0.19 14.81 7.21
CA ILE A 134 -0.25 14.08 8.44
C ILE A 134 0.71 14.25 9.61
N LEU A 135 1.84 14.94 9.44
CA LEU A 135 2.89 15.05 10.45
C LEU A 135 2.91 16.42 11.16
N GLY A 136 1.76 17.09 11.21
CA GLY A 136 1.56 18.30 12.00
C GLY A 136 1.54 19.61 11.20
N GLU A 137 1.63 20.74 11.91
CA GLU A 137 1.39 22.08 11.34
C GLU A 137 2.35 22.45 10.21
N GLN A 138 3.63 22.09 10.32
CA GLN A 138 4.60 22.38 9.27
C GLN A 138 4.31 21.57 7.98
N SER A 139 3.77 20.36 8.09
CA SER A 139 3.33 19.58 6.94
C SER A 139 2.15 20.22 6.25
N ASP A 140 1.13 20.65 7.04
CA ASP A 140 -0.05 21.33 6.50
C ASP A 140 0.35 22.65 5.81
N LEU A 141 1.23 23.45 6.44
CA LEU A 141 1.74 24.70 5.88
C LEU A 141 2.47 24.47 4.55
N ALA A 142 3.33 23.44 4.45
CA ALA A 142 4.06 23.10 3.25
C ALA A 142 3.13 22.67 2.11
N SER A 143 2.18 21.78 2.41
CA SER A 143 1.20 21.31 1.41
C SER A 143 0.30 22.45 0.91
N ARG A 144 -0.19 23.33 1.79
CA ARG A 144 -0.93 24.53 1.39
C ARG A 144 -0.12 25.41 0.46
N PHE A 145 1.15 25.62 0.78
CA PHE A 145 2.04 26.42 -0.06
C PHE A 145 2.24 25.76 -1.44
N ALA A 146 2.55 24.47 -1.50
CA ALA A 146 2.75 23.76 -2.76
C ALA A 146 1.49 23.77 -3.62
N ILE A 147 0.31 23.52 -3.05
CA ILE A 147 -0.97 23.58 -3.75
C ILE A 147 -1.27 25.01 -4.26
N ALA A 148 -1.03 26.03 -3.44
CA ALA A 148 -1.22 27.43 -3.85
C ALA A 148 -0.31 27.80 -5.02
N VAL A 149 0.96 27.37 -4.97
CA VAL A 149 1.92 27.56 -6.08
C VAL A 149 1.45 26.81 -7.32
N HIS A 150 0.95 25.58 -7.20
CA HIS A 150 0.38 24.85 -8.34
C HIS A 150 -0.77 25.61 -9.00
N GLN A 151 -1.69 26.12 -8.18
CA GLN A 151 -2.89 26.83 -8.67
C GLN A 151 -2.59 28.19 -9.32
N ILE A 152 -1.49 28.85 -8.92
CA ILE A 152 -1.09 30.17 -9.47
C ILE A 152 -0.04 30.02 -10.57
N GLY A 153 1.00 29.21 -10.32
CA GLY A 153 2.19 29.11 -11.15
C GLY A 153 2.20 27.89 -12.09
N GLY A 154 1.24 26.97 -11.93
CA GLY A 154 1.12 25.76 -12.75
C GLY A 154 2.14 24.66 -12.43
N ASP A 155 2.15 23.63 -13.27
CA ASP A 155 2.90 22.37 -13.06
C ASP A 155 4.40 22.59 -12.88
N ALA A 156 5.03 23.47 -13.64
CA ALA A 156 6.48 23.71 -13.57
C ALA A 156 6.89 24.38 -12.24
N ALA A 157 6.10 25.33 -11.77
CA ALA A 157 6.34 26.00 -10.48
C ALA A 157 6.15 25.01 -9.33
N TYR A 158 5.09 24.19 -9.39
CA TYR A 158 4.87 23.13 -8.39
C TYR A 158 6.05 22.16 -8.34
N ALA A 159 6.53 21.64 -9.48
CA ALA A 159 7.66 20.73 -9.52
C ALA A 159 8.90 21.32 -8.84
N SER A 160 9.21 22.60 -9.09
CA SER A 160 10.35 23.30 -8.48
C SER A 160 10.18 23.47 -6.96
N VAL A 161 8.96 23.80 -6.51
CA VAL A 161 8.62 23.90 -5.07
C VAL A 161 8.72 22.55 -4.41
N HIS A 162 8.15 21.50 -5.01
CA HIS A 162 8.21 20.15 -4.51
C HIS A 162 9.64 19.70 -4.25
N GLU A 163 10.52 19.81 -5.23
CA GLU A 163 11.93 19.47 -5.08
C GLU A 163 12.61 20.28 -3.97
N THR A 164 12.34 21.59 -3.90
CA THR A 164 12.90 22.47 -2.87
C THR A 164 12.47 22.03 -1.46
N LEU A 165 11.18 21.75 -1.27
CA LEU A 165 10.64 21.32 0.02
C LEU A 165 11.12 19.91 0.41
N MET A 166 11.28 19.00 -0.55
CA MET A 166 11.77 17.64 -0.29
C MET A 166 13.23 17.62 0.17
N VAL A 167 14.07 18.52 -0.31
CA VAL A 167 15.48 18.60 0.14
C VAL A 167 15.67 19.52 1.38
N MET A 168 14.65 20.30 1.73
CA MET A 168 14.71 21.23 2.85
C MET A 168 14.86 20.50 4.19
N ARG A 169 15.88 20.86 4.98
CA ARG A 169 16.15 20.29 6.33
C ARG A 169 15.71 21.21 7.46
N ALA A 170 15.63 22.51 7.17
CA ALA A 170 15.19 23.52 8.15
C ALA A 170 13.70 23.41 8.42
N ASP A 171 13.25 24.09 9.48
CA ASP A 171 11.83 24.22 9.77
C ASP A 171 11.10 24.95 8.66
N ILE A 172 9.91 24.46 8.35
CA ILE A 172 9.01 25.07 7.37
C ILE A 172 8.26 26.19 8.10
N THR A 173 8.59 27.42 7.73
CA THR A 173 8.00 28.63 8.30
C THR A 173 7.53 29.56 7.19
N ALA A 174 6.54 30.44 7.46
CA ALA A 174 6.05 31.39 6.47
C ALA A 174 7.19 32.24 5.85
N PRO A 175 8.17 32.82 6.63
CA PRO A 175 9.29 33.54 6.02
C PRO A 175 10.20 32.67 5.14
N ALA A 176 10.29 31.37 5.40
CA ALA A 176 11.07 30.48 4.54
C ALA A 176 10.32 30.22 3.21
N LEU A 177 9.01 30.02 3.26
CA LEU A 177 8.17 29.83 2.08
C LEU A 177 8.11 31.09 1.21
N ASP A 178 8.04 32.30 1.82
CA ASP A 178 8.12 33.57 1.10
C ASP A 178 9.42 33.72 0.30
N ARG A 179 10.55 33.27 0.89
CA ARG A 179 11.84 33.26 0.17
C ARG A 179 11.81 32.30 -1.01
N ILE A 180 11.28 31.08 -0.81
CA ILE A 180 11.14 30.09 -1.88
C ILE A 180 10.28 30.66 -3.02
N ALA A 181 9.14 31.27 -2.69
CA ALA A 181 8.29 31.92 -3.71
C ALA A 181 9.05 33.00 -4.48
N THR A 182 9.78 33.88 -3.77
CA THR A 182 10.57 34.95 -4.38
C THR A 182 11.66 34.41 -5.29
N ASP A 183 12.40 33.40 -4.84
CA ASP A 183 13.50 32.75 -5.59
C ASP A 183 13.00 32.09 -6.89
N LEU A 184 11.74 31.64 -6.89
CA LEU A 184 11.06 31.08 -8.06
C LEU A 184 10.36 32.15 -8.94
N GLY A 185 10.49 33.43 -8.59
CA GLY A 185 9.86 34.53 -9.33
C GLY A 185 8.34 34.63 -9.15
N LEU A 186 7.82 34.04 -8.07
CA LEU A 186 6.41 34.12 -7.69
C LEU A 186 6.17 35.27 -6.70
N ASP A 187 4.94 35.80 -6.67
CA ASP A 187 4.54 36.81 -5.68
C ASP A 187 4.13 36.13 -4.36
N PRO A 188 4.95 36.27 -3.27
CA PRO A 188 4.63 35.68 -1.98
C PRO A 188 3.28 36.15 -1.41
N THR A 189 2.88 37.41 -1.67
CA THR A 189 1.60 37.95 -1.22
C THR A 189 0.42 37.22 -1.84
N ALA A 190 0.49 36.99 -3.15
CA ALA A 190 -0.53 36.25 -3.89
C ALA A 190 -0.59 34.77 -3.44
N ILE A 191 0.57 34.14 -3.24
CA ILE A 191 0.65 32.75 -2.75
C ILE A 191 0.06 32.65 -1.33
N ASN A 192 0.44 33.52 -0.41
CA ASN A 192 -0.08 33.52 0.97
C ASN A 192 -1.60 33.71 0.99
N ALA A 193 -2.13 34.65 0.20
CA ALA A 193 -3.57 34.83 0.07
C ALA A 193 -4.26 33.56 -0.48
N ARG A 194 -3.64 32.88 -1.44
CA ARG A 194 -4.18 31.64 -2.03
C ARG A 194 -4.16 30.46 -1.05
N MET A 195 -3.15 30.35 -0.20
CA MET A 195 -3.04 29.30 0.83
C MET A 195 -4.24 29.27 1.78
N GLU A 196 -4.85 30.44 2.03
CA GLU A 196 -5.97 30.58 2.99
C GLU A 196 -7.34 30.32 2.33
N THR A 197 -7.38 30.01 1.04
CA THR A 197 -8.65 29.83 0.33
C THR A 197 -9.26 28.46 0.55
N PRO A 198 -10.61 28.34 0.43
CA PRO A 198 -11.31 27.07 0.51
C PRO A 198 -10.85 26.05 -0.53
N GLU A 199 -10.40 26.51 -1.71
CA GLU A 199 -9.95 25.64 -2.80
C GLU A 199 -8.67 24.86 -2.43
N VAL A 200 -7.71 25.52 -1.76
CA VAL A 200 -6.51 24.86 -1.25
C VAL A 200 -6.88 23.89 -0.12
N ALA A 201 -7.73 24.32 0.79
CA ALA A 201 -8.20 23.46 1.88
C ALA A 201 -8.96 22.22 1.37
N ALA A 202 -9.74 22.37 0.31
CA ALA A 202 -10.49 21.29 -0.30
C ALA A 202 -9.59 20.19 -0.90
N VAL A 203 -8.45 20.56 -1.52
CA VAL A 203 -7.49 19.58 -2.06
C VAL A 203 -6.96 18.68 -0.93
N ILE A 204 -6.49 19.30 0.18
CA ILE A 204 -5.98 18.55 1.33
C ILE A 204 -7.08 17.67 1.95
N ALA A 205 -8.29 18.21 2.11
CA ALA A 205 -9.41 17.46 2.66
C ALA A 205 -9.78 16.26 1.79
N THR A 206 -9.81 16.43 0.47
CA THR A 206 -10.08 15.36 -0.51
C THR A 206 -9.01 14.27 -0.43
N ASN A 207 -7.72 14.66 -0.41
CA ASN A 207 -6.63 13.69 -0.31
C ASN A 207 -6.62 12.96 1.04
N ARG A 208 -6.96 13.64 2.15
CA ARG A 208 -7.13 12.99 3.45
C ARG A 208 -8.30 12.00 3.46
N ALA A 209 -9.43 12.38 2.86
CA ALA A 209 -10.58 11.47 2.73
C ALA A 209 -10.23 10.25 1.88
N LEU A 210 -9.54 10.45 0.74
CA LEU A 210 -9.05 9.37 -0.11
C LEU A 210 -8.05 8.48 0.64
N GLY A 211 -7.07 9.07 1.34
CA GLY A 211 -6.12 8.32 2.15
C GLY A 211 -6.79 7.47 3.23
N ALA A 212 -7.83 8.01 3.90
CA ALA A 212 -8.63 7.25 4.86
C ALA A 212 -9.40 6.09 4.19
N ALA A 213 -10.03 6.32 3.02
CA ALA A 213 -10.71 5.29 2.24
C ALA A 213 -9.74 4.18 1.78
N MET A 214 -8.51 4.54 1.41
CA MET A 214 -7.42 3.66 1.01
C MET A 214 -6.67 3.02 2.20
N GLN A 215 -7.09 3.30 3.44
CA GLN A 215 -6.41 2.85 4.67
C GLN A 215 -4.92 3.23 4.71
N VAL A 216 -4.58 4.42 4.19
CA VAL A 216 -3.23 4.98 4.23
C VAL A 216 -2.95 5.51 5.65
N ASN A 217 -2.09 4.80 6.40
CA ASN A 217 -1.76 5.12 7.79
C ASN A 217 -0.39 5.82 7.94
N GLY A 218 0.31 6.08 6.85
CA GLY A 218 1.63 6.70 6.86
C GLY A 218 2.11 7.09 5.48
N THR A 219 3.21 7.83 5.43
CA THR A 219 3.86 8.28 4.20
C THR A 219 5.32 7.82 4.15
N PRO A 220 5.89 7.58 2.96
CA PRO A 220 5.16 7.52 1.70
C PRO A 220 4.24 6.30 1.63
N THR A 221 3.15 6.40 0.87
CA THR A 221 2.37 5.24 0.41
C THR A 221 2.22 5.38 -1.09
N PHE A 222 2.51 4.32 -1.82
CA PHE A 222 2.45 4.32 -3.28
C PHE A 222 1.30 3.46 -3.79
N VAL A 223 0.77 3.86 -4.95
CA VAL A 223 -0.07 2.98 -5.78
C VAL A 223 0.61 2.88 -7.14
N VAL A 224 0.99 1.67 -7.54
CA VAL A 224 1.54 1.38 -8.86
C VAL A 224 0.48 0.59 -9.62
N GLN A 225 -0.19 1.23 -10.56
CA GLN A 225 -1.37 0.66 -11.26
C GLN A 225 -2.41 0.09 -10.29
N GLY A 226 -2.41 -1.24 -10.08
CA GLY A 226 -3.32 -1.95 -9.19
C GLY A 226 -2.75 -2.28 -7.81
N THR A 227 -1.45 -2.11 -7.62
CA THR A 227 -0.73 -2.54 -6.42
C THR A 227 -0.54 -1.40 -5.43
N LEU A 228 -1.00 -1.58 -4.18
CA LEU A 228 -0.81 -0.65 -3.07
C LEU A 228 0.44 -1.03 -2.26
N LEU A 229 1.35 -0.06 -2.06
CA LEU A 229 2.62 -0.25 -1.36
C LEU A 229 2.69 0.70 -0.17
N ARG A 230 2.68 0.16 1.05
CA ARG A 230 2.74 0.94 2.29
C ARG A 230 4.17 1.15 2.74
N GLY A 231 4.58 2.41 2.86
CA GLY A 231 5.90 2.80 3.30
C GLY A 231 6.93 2.94 2.15
N TYR A 232 8.16 3.13 2.55
CA TYR A 232 9.28 3.30 1.62
C TYR A 232 9.61 1.98 0.91
N VAL A 233 9.75 2.05 -0.40
CA VAL A 233 10.17 0.94 -1.27
C VAL A 233 11.45 1.35 -1.98
N PRO A 234 12.55 0.56 -1.91
CA PRO A 234 13.79 0.85 -2.62
C PRO A 234 13.63 0.87 -4.14
N LEU A 235 14.46 1.65 -4.84
CA LEU A 235 14.40 1.83 -6.30
C LEU A 235 14.33 0.51 -7.07
N GLU A 236 15.18 -0.47 -6.75
CA GLU A 236 15.20 -1.74 -7.48
C GLU A 236 13.88 -2.51 -7.32
N SER A 237 13.33 -2.54 -6.11
CA SER A 237 12.02 -3.17 -5.88
C SER A 237 10.89 -2.43 -6.59
N MET A 238 10.95 -1.08 -6.67
CA MET A 238 9.99 -0.30 -7.48
C MET A 238 10.09 -0.64 -8.97
N ARG A 239 11.31 -0.82 -9.50
CA ARG A 239 11.53 -1.26 -10.90
C ARG A 239 10.93 -2.63 -11.18
N GLU A 240 11.11 -3.58 -10.26
CA GLU A 240 10.52 -4.92 -10.36
C GLU A 240 8.98 -4.86 -10.38
N ILE A 241 8.38 -4.08 -9.46
CA ILE A 241 6.92 -3.90 -9.39
C ILE A 241 6.39 -3.24 -10.67
N VAL A 242 7.01 -2.17 -11.15
CA VAL A 242 6.64 -1.50 -12.40
C VAL A 242 6.72 -2.46 -13.59
N ALA A 243 7.78 -3.29 -13.65
CA ALA A 243 7.94 -4.28 -14.70
C ALA A 243 6.89 -5.39 -14.64
N GLU A 244 6.45 -5.77 -13.44
CA GLU A 244 5.40 -6.78 -13.24
C GLU A 244 4.03 -6.23 -13.63
N GLU A 245 3.66 -5.05 -13.15
CA GLU A 245 2.42 -4.36 -13.51
C GLU A 245 2.29 -4.09 -15.02
N ARG A 246 3.41 -3.96 -15.73
CA ARG A 246 3.43 -3.76 -17.20
C ARG A 246 3.15 -5.05 -17.98
N LYS A 247 3.25 -6.21 -17.35
CA LYS A 247 2.92 -7.49 -17.98
C LYS A 247 1.40 -7.80 -17.93
N GLY A 248 0.66 -7.20 -17.02
CA GLY A 248 -0.79 -7.33 -16.85
C GLY A 248 -1.19 -8.49 -15.99
#